data_7e34e8194718d4a2c58a988ceb0e7176
#
_entry.id   7e34e8194718d4a2c58a988ceb0e7176
#
_cell.length_a   1.000
_cell.length_b   1.000
_cell.length_c   1.000
_cell.angle_alpha   90.00
_cell.angle_beta   90.00
_cell.angle_gamma   90.00
#
_symmetry.space_group_name_H-M   'P 1'
#
loop_
_entity.id
_entity.type
_entity.pdbx_description
1 polymer ?
#
loop_
_entity_poly.entity_id
_entity_poly.type
_entity_poly.pdbx_seq_one_letter_code
_entity_poly.pdbx_strand_id
1 'polypeptide(L)'
;MSDFLLQSDTAEIALGLGEAAHQFSGKTVLLTGGRGFLGRYFTEVFVHLNEQILDSPCTLVVLDNLITAGAEGSRMPDFPHVEFIHHNVIEPFKWDKPVDYIIHAAGIASPYYYRAYPVETLLVSTSGTRNMLELARHHQARFTFFSSSEIYGNPDPKHVPTPESYRGNVACQGPRACYDESKRVGETLCYVFHNKFGTAVNTIRPFNVFGPGMQETDYRVLPNFASRIKSGQPLHIYGSGNQTRTFCYITDAMLGFLLTVLLGVPGEIYNIGNPKPEICLLDLVKQIEDVLGRKIKYDIIEYPDSYPADEPDRRCPDIRKANMQLGFQPKVDLGEGLKRFLTWADGVYTGEL
;
A
#
# COMPACT_ATOMS: atom_id res chain seq x y z
N MET A 1 -12.95 -8.22 18.71
CA MET A 1 -12.48 -8.24 17.30
C MET A 1 -12.45 -6.81 16.85
N SER A 2 -11.39 -6.37 16.20
CA SER A 2 -11.34 -4.97 15.75
C SER A 2 -12.25 -4.82 14.53
N ASP A 3 -13.15 -3.86 14.52
CA ASP A 3 -14.00 -3.49 13.37
C ASP A 3 -13.18 -2.90 12.22
N PHE A 4 -11.86 -3.07 12.28
CA PHE A 4 -10.90 -2.46 11.39
C PHE A 4 -10.84 -3.12 10.01
N LEU A 5 -10.88 -4.44 9.96
CA LEU A 5 -10.82 -5.22 8.73
C LEU A 5 -12.02 -6.14 8.62
N LEU A 6 -12.31 -6.56 7.39
CA LEU A 6 -13.21 -7.69 7.17
C LEU A 6 -12.40 -8.99 7.34
N GLN A 7 -12.84 -9.87 8.24
CA GLN A 7 -12.21 -11.19 8.41
C GLN A 7 -12.26 -12.03 7.13
N SER A 8 -13.31 -11.85 6.32
CA SER A 8 -13.40 -12.44 4.99
C SER A 8 -12.24 -12.05 4.08
N ASP A 9 -11.77 -10.80 4.14
CA ASP A 9 -10.65 -10.32 3.33
C ASP A 9 -9.36 -11.03 3.73
N THR A 10 -9.10 -11.20 5.03
CA THR A 10 -7.91 -11.90 5.54
C THR A 10 -7.90 -13.36 5.11
N ALA A 11 -9.03 -14.06 5.22
CA ALA A 11 -9.18 -15.43 4.77
C ALA A 11 -9.02 -15.57 3.25
N GLU A 12 -9.58 -14.63 2.46
CA GLU A 12 -9.44 -14.60 1.00
C GLU A 12 -7.97 -14.44 0.58
N ILE A 13 -7.21 -13.57 1.24
CA ILE A 13 -5.78 -13.38 0.99
C ILE A 13 -5.01 -14.68 1.29
N ALA A 14 -5.24 -15.27 2.46
CA ALA A 14 -4.57 -16.48 2.90
C ALA A 14 -4.86 -17.67 1.97
N LEU A 15 -6.12 -17.84 1.56
CA LEU A 15 -6.53 -18.86 0.58
C LEU A 15 -5.89 -18.62 -0.79
N GLY A 16 -5.76 -17.35 -1.21
CA GLY A 16 -5.15 -16.98 -2.48
C GLY A 16 -3.67 -17.31 -2.56
N LEU A 17 -2.94 -17.37 -1.44
CA LEU A 17 -1.54 -17.80 -1.39
C LEU A 17 -1.38 -19.30 -1.67
N GLY A 18 -2.36 -20.13 -1.31
CA GLY A 18 -2.30 -21.57 -1.46
C GLY A 18 -1.01 -22.16 -0.85
N GLU A 19 -0.40 -23.14 -1.53
CA GLU A 19 0.83 -23.81 -1.08
C GLU A 19 2.00 -22.85 -0.82
N ALA A 20 2.04 -21.67 -1.46
CA ALA A 20 3.11 -20.71 -1.26
C ALA A 20 3.17 -20.20 0.19
N ALA A 21 2.04 -20.18 0.91
CA ALA A 21 1.95 -19.74 2.31
C ALA A 21 2.89 -20.54 3.23
N HIS A 22 3.07 -21.84 2.99
CA HIS A 22 3.91 -22.73 3.80
C HIS A 22 5.39 -22.34 3.83
N GLN A 23 5.85 -21.47 2.88
CA GLN A 23 7.20 -20.93 2.92
C GLN A 23 7.44 -20.00 4.14
N PHE A 24 6.38 -19.52 4.78
CA PHE A 24 6.48 -18.77 6.05
C PHE A 24 6.54 -19.67 7.29
N SER A 25 6.34 -20.98 7.17
CA SER A 25 6.31 -21.91 8.30
C SER A 25 7.63 -21.89 9.07
N GLY A 26 7.58 -21.56 10.37
CA GLY A 26 8.74 -21.47 11.26
C GLY A 26 9.70 -20.30 10.95
N LYS A 27 9.30 -19.37 10.07
CA LYS A 27 10.13 -18.21 9.68
C LYS A 27 9.92 -17.00 10.56
N THR A 28 10.89 -16.08 10.52
CA THR A 28 10.78 -14.76 11.15
C THR A 28 10.65 -13.69 10.07
N VAL A 29 9.57 -12.93 10.13
CA VAL A 29 9.27 -11.79 9.26
C VAL A 29 9.39 -10.51 10.08
N LEU A 30 10.21 -9.55 9.63
CA LEU A 30 10.25 -8.20 10.17
C LEU A 30 9.47 -7.28 9.24
N LEU A 31 8.43 -6.66 9.79
CA LEU A 31 7.54 -5.74 9.09
C LEU A 31 7.73 -4.32 9.62
N THR A 32 8.04 -3.36 8.77
CA THR A 32 8.05 -1.94 9.16
C THR A 32 6.81 -1.23 8.65
N GLY A 33 6.30 -0.25 9.40
CA GLY A 33 5.04 0.43 9.10
C GLY A 33 3.82 -0.45 9.37
N GLY A 34 3.94 -1.39 10.31
CA GLY A 34 2.91 -2.41 10.56
C GLY A 34 1.63 -1.89 11.20
N ARG A 35 1.59 -0.63 11.64
CA ARG A 35 0.39 0.00 12.21
C ARG A 35 -0.33 0.94 11.23
N GLY A 36 0.21 1.10 10.02
CA GLY A 36 -0.47 1.76 8.90
C GLY A 36 -1.54 0.88 8.24
N PHE A 37 -2.20 1.39 7.19
CA PHE A 37 -3.26 0.68 6.45
C PHE A 37 -2.83 -0.70 5.97
N LEU A 38 -1.79 -0.79 5.14
CA LEU A 38 -1.30 -2.06 4.61
C LEU A 38 -0.65 -2.94 5.69
N GLY A 39 0.06 -2.32 6.64
CA GLY A 39 0.76 -3.03 7.70
C GLY A 39 -0.17 -3.83 8.61
N ARG A 40 -1.35 -3.30 8.90
CA ARG A 40 -2.37 -4.01 9.69
C ARG A 40 -2.92 -5.23 8.93
N TYR A 41 -3.09 -5.14 7.60
CA TYR A 41 -3.45 -6.31 6.80
C TYR A 41 -2.36 -7.39 6.83
N PHE A 42 -1.08 -7.02 6.71
CA PHE A 42 0.00 -7.98 6.89
C PHE A 42 -0.09 -8.67 8.25
N THR A 43 -0.26 -7.91 9.33
CA THR A 43 -0.35 -8.46 10.69
C THR A 43 -1.49 -9.45 10.81
N GLU A 44 -2.70 -9.09 10.41
CA GLU A 44 -3.89 -9.96 10.50
C GLU A 44 -3.78 -11.19 9.58
N VAL A 45 -3.17 -11.06 8.40
CA VAL A 45 -2.92 -12.21 7.52
C VAL A 45 -1.93 -13.17 8.16
N PHE A 46 -0.83 -12.69 8.77
CA PHE A 46 0.11 -13.59 9.46
C PHE A 46 -0.50 -14.25 10.69
N VAL A 47 -1.36 -13.56 11.43
CA VAL A 47 -2.14 -14.16 12.53
C VAL A 47 -3.01 -15.28 11.98
N HIS A 48 -3.79 -15.03 10.92
CA HIS A 48 -4.64 -16.03 10.29
C HIS A 48 -3.84 -17.22 9.73
N LEU A 49 -2.70 -16.97 9.09
CA LEU A 49 -1.81 -18.03 8.60
C LEU A 49 -1.32 -18.91 9.74
N ASN A 50 -0.90 -18.32 10.85
CA ASN A 50 -0.43 -19.05 12.03
C ASN A 50 -1.53 -19.91 12.67
N GLU A 51 -2.76 -19.44 12.69
CA GLU A 51 -3.88 -20.11 13.32
C GLU A 51 -4.47 -21.24 12.47
N GLN A 52 -4.43 -21.09 11.13
CA GLN A 52 -5.25 -21.90 10.24
C GLN A 52 -4.47 -22.70 9.19
N ILE A 53 -3.23 -22.32 8.88
CA ILE A 53 -2.55 -22.82 7.67
C ILE A 53 -1.15 -23.36 7.95
N LEU A 54 -0.32 -22.64 8.74
CA LEU A 54 1.08 -22.99 8.89
C LEU A 54 1.30 -24.17 9.86
N ASP A 55 2.18 -25.10 9.48
CA ASP A 55 2.55 -26.24 10.34
C ASP A 55 3.34 -25.79 11.57
N SER A 56 4.14 -24.74 11.43
CA SER A 56 4.88 -24.08 12.51
C SER A 56 4.67 -22.58 12.43
N PRO A 57 4.37 -21.91 13.55
CA PRO A 57 4.06 -20.49 13.54
C PRO A 57 5.21 -19.64 12.96
N CYS A 58 4.84 -18.67 12.14
CA CYS A 58 5.72 -17.57 11.71
C CYS A 58 5.79 -16.53 12.81
N THR A 59 7.00 -16.12 13.20
CA THR A 59 7.18 -14.99 14.11
C THR A 59 7.14 -13.67 13.32
N LEU A 60 6.24 -12.77 13.70
CA LEU A 60 6.14 -11.44 13.10
C LEU A 60 6.68 -10.38 14.05
N VAL A 61 7.75 -9.68 13.65
CA VAL A 61 8.30 -8.53 14.38
C VAL A 61 7.85 -7.26 13.69
N VAL A 62 7.06 -6.44 14.36
CA VAL A 62 6.43 -5.24 13.80
C VAL A 62 7.12 -3.99 14.34
N LEU A 63 7.71 -3.18 13.45
CA LEU A 63 8.29 -1.88 13.79
C LEU A 63 7.39 -0.76 13.29
N ASP A 64 7.02 0.18 14.16
CA ASP A 64 6.28 1.38 13.79
C ASP A 64 6.57 2.52 14.78
N ASN A 65 6.59 3.76 14.32
CA ASN A 65 6.70 4.95 15.17
C ASN A 65 5.37 5.66 15.41
N LEU A 66 4.28 5.12 14.87
CA LEU A 66 2.89 5.56 15.04
C LEU A 66 2.58 6.96 14.49
N ILE A 67 3.49 7.60 13.78
CA ILE A 67 3.33 9.01 13.32
C ILE A 67 2.06 9.21 12.46
N THR A 68 1.62 8.19 11.73
CA THR A 68 0.42 8.22 10.88
C THR A 68 -0.59 7.12 11.20
N ALA A 69 -0.41 6.41 12.31
CA ALA A 69 -1.22 5.24 12.64
C ALA A 69 -2.68 5.58 12.99
N GLY A 70 -2.95 6.81 13.45
CA GLY A 70 -4.26 7.21 13.94
C GLY A 70 -4.63 6.49 15.25
N ALA A 71 -5.84 6.74 15.75
CA ALA A 71 -6.29 6.15 17.02
C ALA A 71 -6.35 4.61 16.97
N GLU A 72 -6.88 4.05 15.88
CA GLU A 72 -6.99 2.60 15.70
C GLU A 72 -5.63 1.92 15.51
N GLY A 73 -4.73 2.53 14.75
CA GLY A 73 -3.37 2.03 14.57
C GLY A 73 -2.52 2.08 15.83
N SER A 74 -2.85 2.98 16.76
CA SER A 74 -2.14 3.10 18.04
C SER A 74 -2.58 2.04 19.05
N ARG A 75 -3.70 1.36 18.85
CA ARG A 75 -4.10 0.22 19.67
C ARG A 75 -3.21 -0.98 19.33
N MET A 76 -2.65 -1.60 20.34
CA MET A 76 -1.78 -2.77 20.22
C MET A 76 -2.55 -4.02 20.64
N PRO A 77 -3.13 -4.79 19.70
CA PRO A 77 -3.66 -6.08 20.04
C PRO A 77 -2.51 -7.02 20.42
N ASP A 78 -2.73 -7.82 21.45
CA ASP A 78 -1.81 -8.89 21.84
C ASP A 78 -2.14 -10.14 20.99
N PHE A 79 -1.30 -10.42 20.01
CA PHE A 79 -1.43 -11.60 19.15
C PHE A 79 -0.31 -12.58 19.42
N PRO A 80 -0.60 -13.89 19.53
CA PRO A 80 0.43 -14.92 19.58
C PRO A 80 1.40 -14.79 18.41
N HIS A 81 2.71 -14.93 18.70
CA HIS A 81 3.80 -14.85 17.71
C HIS A 81 3.95 -13.49 16.98
N VAL A 82 3.34 -12.42 17.50
CA VAL A 82 3.54 -11.05 17.02
C VAL A 82 4.22 -10.23 18.11
N GLU A 83 5.42 -9.73 17.80
CA GLU A 83 6.18 -8.84 18.69
C GLU A 83 6.13 -7.42 18.12
N PHE A 84 5.51 -6.48 18.84
CA PHE A 84 5.48 -5.08 18.44
C PHE A 84 6.58 -4.29 19.13
N ILE A 85 7.32 -3.49 18.34
CA ILE A 85 8.39 -2.62 18.82
C ILE A 85 8.13 -1.20 18.31
N HIS A 86 7.94 -0.26 19.25
CA HIS A 86 7.91 1.15 18.92
C HIS A 86 9.29 1.61 18.48
N HIS A 87 9.47 1.84 17.16
CA HIS A 87 10.76 2.24 16.61
C HIS A 87 10.59 3.11 15.37
N ASN A 88 11.41 4.15 15.27
CA ASN A 88 11.53 4.94 14.06
C ASN A 88 12.64 4.37 13.16
N VAL A 89 12.29 3.83 12.02
CA VAL A 89 13.25 3.19 11.09
C VAL A 89 14.31 4.14 10.52
N ILE A 90 14.12 5.45 10.66
CA ILE A 90 15.14 6.47 10.32
C ILE A 90 16.40 6.26 11.19
N GLU A 91 16.21 5.79 12.41
CA GLU A 91 17.28 5.45 13.33
C GLU A 91 17.75 4.00 13.10
N PRO A 92 19.03 3.69 13.38
CA PRO A 92 19.54 2.34 13.31
C PRO A 92 18.79 1.38 14.24
N PHE A 93 18.42 0.22 13.72
CA PHE A 93 17.77 -0.85 14.48
C PHE A 93 18.71 -2.06 14.61
N LYS A 94 18.83 -2.58 15.82
CA LYS A 94 19.60 -3.80 16.10
C LYS A 94 18.65 -4.91 16.50
N TRP A 95 18.85 -6.07 15.90
CA TRP A 95 18.10 -7.28 16.18
C TRP A 95 19.05 -8.48 16.10
N ASP A 96 19.14 -9.24 17.19
CA ASP A 96 20.13 -10.31 17.31
C ASP A 96 19.57 -11.72 16.99
N LYS A 97 18.22 -11.83 16.88
CA LYS A 97 17.57 -13.09 16.50
C LYS A 97 17.55 -13.22 14.97
N PRO A 98 17.52 -14.45 14.40
CA PRO A 98 17.40 -14.64 12.95
C PRO A 98 16.20 -13.91 12.34
N VAL A 99 16.38 -13.40 11.11
CA VAL A 99 15.31 -12.82 10.28
C VAL A 99 15.41 -13.42 8.89
N ASP A 100 14.30 -13.98 8.40
CA ASP A 100 14.24 -14.59 7.06
C ASP A 100 13.74 -13.60 6.00
N TYR A 101 12.77 -12.75 6.39
CA TYR A 101 12.15 -11.77 5.49
C TYR A 101 12.06 -10.40 6.16
N ILE A 102 12.36 -9.35 5.41
CA ILE A 102 12.11 -7.97 5.81
C ILE A 102 11.15 -7.33 4.82
N ILE A 103 9.96 -6.96 5.30
CA ILE A 103 8.94 -6.23 4.54
C ILE A 103 9.02 -4.76 4.96
N HIS A 104 9.67 -3.93 4.15
CA HIS A 104 9.83 -2.51 4.46
C HIS A 104 8.68 -1.71 3.84
N ALA A 105 7.55 -1.66 4.58
CA ALA A 105 6.33 -0.96 4.20
C ALA A 105 6.15 0.39 4.93
N ALA A 106 7.08 0.76 5.82
CA ALA A 106 7.07 2.08 6.43
C ALA A 106 7.17 3.18 5.36
N GLY A 107 6.27 4.15 5.46
CA GLY A 107 6.21 5.27 4.52
C GLY A 107 5.01 6.15 4.78
N ILE A 108 5.17 7.45 4.53
CA ILE A 108 4.10 8.44 4.72
C ILE A 108 3.49 8.71 3.34
N ALA A 109 2.43 7.98 2.99
CA ALA A 109 1.88 7.94 1.63
C ALA A 109 0.65 8.84 1.39
N SER A 110 -0.02 9.31 2.45
CA SER A 110 -1.17 10.21 2.31
C SER A 110 -0.71 11.63 1.99
N PRO A 111 -1.32 12.33 1.01
CA PRO A 111 -1.01 13.73 0.68
C PRO A 111 -1.08 14.68 1.88
N TYR A 112 -1.99 14.45 2.77
CA TYR A 112 -2.11 15.21 4.01
C TYR A 112 -0.84 15.04 4.88
N TYR A 113 -0.44 13.80 5.13
CA TYR A 113 0.66 13.50 6.04
C TYR A 113 2.04 13.82 5.44
N TYR A 114 2.31 13.54 4.16
CA TYR A 114 3.63 13.87 3.61
C TYR A 114 3.87 15.39 3.48
N ARG A 115 2.80 16.18 3.47
CA ARG A 115 2.90 17.65 3.55
C ARG A 115 3.09 18.15 4.99
N ALA A 116 2.49 17.46 5.96
CA ALA A 116 2.68 17.76 7.38
C ALA A 116 4.08 17.35 7.87
N TYR A 117 4.63 16.25 7.33
CA TYR A 117 5.89 15.63 7.72
C TYR A 117 6.82 15.40 6.52
N PRO A 118 7.22 16.44 5.76
CA PRO A 118 7.96 16.27 4.51
C PRO A 118 9.38 15.73 4.72
N VAL A 119 10.04 16.09 5.80
CA VAL A 119 11.39 15.62 6.14
C VAL A 119 11.36 14.14 6.53
N GLU A 120 10.42 13.76 7.40
CA GLU A 120 10.22 12.38 7.82
C GLU A 120 9.84 11.50 6.62
N THR A 121 9.02 12.01 5.70
CA THR A 121 8.65 11.34 4.45
C THR A 121 9.87 11.05 3.59
N LEU A 122 10.78 12.02 3.46
CA LEU A 122 12.02 11.84 2.73
C LEU A 122 12.93 10.81 3.43
N LEU A 123 13.11 10.95 4.74
CA LEU A 123 14.05 10.15 5.51
C LEU A 123 13.61 8.68 5.69
N VAL A 124 12.31 8.41 5.85
CA VAL A 124 11.83 7.03 5.99
C VAL A 124 12.15 6.17 4.76
N SER A 125 12.04 6.74 3.57
CA SER A 125 12.33 6.01 2.32
C SER A 125 13.81 6.07 1.89
N THR A 126 14.64 6.88 2.55
CA THR A 126 16.09 6.98 2.30
C THR A 126 16.91 6.36 3.43
N SER A 127 17.07 7.05 4.55
CA SER A 127 17.81 6.55 5.72
C SER A 127 17.17 5.28 6.28
N GLY A 128 15.83 5.26 6.40
CA GLY A 128 15.10 4.07 6.87
C GLY A 128 15.31 2.87 5.97
N THR A 129 15.19 3.05 4.66
CA THR A 129 15.46 1.98 3.68
C THR A 129 16.89 1.48 3.79
N ARG A 130 17.90 2.38 3.92
CA ARG A 130 19.28 1.99 4.11
C ARG A 130 19.47 1.17 5.38
N ASN A 131 18.91 1.60 6.51
CA ASN A 131 19.04 0.88 7.79
C ASN A 131 18.46 -0.54 7.68
N MET A 132 17.29 -0.68 7.04
CA MET A 132 16.65 -1.99 6.86
C MET A 132 17.38 -2.88 5.84
N LEU A 133 18.01 -2.31 4.81
CA LEU A 133 18.87 -3.04 3.86
C LEU A 133 20.15 -3.54 4.54
N GLU A 134 20.78 -2.75 5.43
CA GLU A 134 21.93 -3.21 6.22
C GLU A 134 21.53 -4.37 7.15
N LEU A 135 20.35 -4.29 7.77
CA LEU A 135 19.81 -5.38 8.58
C LEU A 135 19.56 -6.63 7.73
N ALA A 136 18.97 -6.48 6.55
CA ALA A 136 18.74 -7.58 5.61
C ALA A 136 20.04 -8.24 5.18
N ARG A 137 21.07 -7.44 4.89
CA ARG A 137 22.41 -7.93 4.55
C ARG A 137 23.05 -8.70 5.71
N HIS A 138 22.94 -8.19 6.94
CA HIS A 138 23.48 -8.83 8.14
C HIS A 138 22.86 -10.22 8.37
N HIS A 139 21.53 -10.33 8.24
CA HIS A 139 20.80 -11.60 8.45
C HIS A 139 20.72 -12.49 7.21
N GLN A 140 21.22 -12.02 6.06
CA GLN A 140 21.00 -12.67 4.76
C GLN A 140 19.50 -12.84 4.45
N ALA A 141 18.69 -11.94 4.97
CA ALA A 141 17.24 -11.94 4.82
C ALA A 141 16.82 -11.49 3.41
N ARG A 142 15.69 -12.00 2.95
CA ARG A 142 15.03 -11.49 1.76
C ARG A 142 14.35 -10.16 2.07
N PHE A 143 14.65 -9.14 1.28
CA PHE A 143 14.16 -7.77 1.50
C PHE A 143 13.13 -7.36 0.45
N THR A 144 11.99 -6.85 0.88
CA THR A 144 10.96 -6.31 -0.01
C THR A 144 10.69 -4.85 0.33
N PHE A 145 10.95 -3.97 -0.64
CA PHE A 145 10.72 -2.53 -0.53
C PHE A 145 9.36 -2.12 -1.09
N PHE A 146 8.59 -1.36 -0.33
CA PHE A 146 7.38 -0.73 -0.80
C PHE A 146 7.70 0.64 -1.41
N SER A 147 7.81 0.66 -2.71
CA SER A 147 7.84 1.86 -3.54
C SER A 147 6.42 2.39 -3.77
N SER A 148 6.14 3.00 -4.90
CA SER A 148 4.83 3.56 -5.25
C SER A 148 4.71 3.72 -6.76
N SER A 149 3.48 3.72 -7.28
CA SER A 149 3.20 4.18 -8.65
C SER A 149 3.48 5.67 -8.85
N GLU A 150 3.65 6.43 -7.77
CA GLU A 150 3.99 7.86 -7.84
C GLU A 150 5.36 8.12 -8.47
N ILE A 151 6.29 7.14 -8.43
CA ILE A 151 7.61 7.25 -9.09
C ILE A 151 7.53 7.44 -10.60
N TYR A 152 6.37 7.14 -11.19
CA TYR A 152 6.12 7.35 -12.61
C TYR A 152 5.70 8.79 -12.93
N GLY A 153 5.23 9.57 -11.96
CA GLY A 153 4.71 10.93 -12.16
C GLY A 153 3.52 10.94 -13.11
N ASN A 154 3.51 11.90 -14.03
CA ASN A 154 2.53 11.96 -15.12
C ASN A 154 3.11 11.25 -16.37
N PRO A 155 2.79 9.97 -16.60
CA PRO A 155 3.39 9.20 -17.68
C PRO A 155 2.93 9.68 -19.06
N ASP A 156 3.85 9.62 -20.05
CA ASP A 156 3.50 9.81 -21.47
C ASP A 156 2.36 8.82 -21.82
N PRO A 157 1.26 9.28 -22.45
CA PRO A 157 0.13 8.44 -22.84
C PRO A 157 0.51 7.15 -23.62
N LYS A 158 1.64 7.16 -24.36
CA LYS A 158 2.16 5.98 -25.06
C LYS A 158 2.64 4.86 -24.10
N HIS A 159 2.89 5.21 -22.85
CA HIS A 159 3.37 4.30 -21.83
C HIS A 159 2.31 4.00 -20.76
N VAL A 160 1.03 4.11 -21.12
CA VAL A 160 -0.11 3.72 -20.28
C VAL A 160 -0.90 2.63 -21.02
N PRO A 161 -1.07 1.44 -20.41
CA PRO A 161 -0.63 0.99 -19.07
C PRO A 161 0.90 1.05 -18.87
N THR A 162 1.33 1.53 -17.68
CA THR A 162 2.73 1.89 -17.41
C THR A 162 3.55 0.66 -16.98
N PRO A 163 4.55 0.24 -17.77
CA PRO A 163 5.43 -0.89 -17.43
C PRO A 163 6.53 -0.46 -16.45
N GLU A 164 7.13 -1.44 -15.76
CA GLU A 164 8.21 -1.20 -14.79
C GLU A 164 9.47 -0.57 -15.43
N SER A 165 9.65 -0.75 -16.72
CA SER A 165 10.77 -0.16 -17.49
C SER A 165 10.62 1.34 -17.77
N TYR A 166 9.43 1.93 -17.55
CA TYR A 166 9.23 3.37 -17.73
C TYR A 166 9.94 4.14 -16.63
N ARG A 167 10.78 5.11 -17.02
CA ARG A 167 11.66 5.83 -16.09
C ARG A 167 10.97 6.90 -15.24
N GLY A 168 9.74 7.27 -15.60
CA GLY A 168 8.98 8.30 -14.92
C GLY A 168 9.18 9.71 -15.45
N ASN A 169 8.19 10.55 -15.17
CA ASN A 169 8.18 12.00 -15.43
C ASN A 169 7.76 12.68 -14.12
N VAL A 170 8.73 12.86 -13.22
CA VAL A 170 8.57 13.36 -11.86
C VAL A 170 9.35 14.64 -11.69
N ALA A 171 8.74 15.64 -11.02
CA ALA A 171 9.42 16.88 -10.67
C ALA A 171 10.21 16.69 -9.35
N CYS A 172 11.46 17.17 -9.32
CA CYS A 172 12.28 17.15 -8.10
C CYS A 172 11.95 18.31 -7.14
N GLN A 173 11.05 19.19 -7.51
CA GLN A 173 10.57 20.33 -6.71
C GLN A 173 9.05 20.32 -6.67
N GLY A 174 8.49 20.82 -5.58
CA GLY A 174 7.05 20.91 -5.39
C GLY A 174 6.54 20.11 -4.19
N PRO A 175 5.25 20.23 -3.88
CA PRO A 175 4.68 19.70 -2.64
C PRO A 175 4.65 18.16 -2.56
N ARG A 176 4.82 17.47 -3.69
CA ARG A 176 4.87 15.99 -3.78
C ARG A 176 6.29 15.43 -3.79
N ALA A 177 7.29 16.26 -4.15
CA ALA A 177 8.64 15.81 -4.43
C ALA A 177 9.28 15.04 -3.26
N CYS A 178 8.99 15.40 -2.02
CA CYS A 178 9.49 14.68 -0.84
C CYS A 178 9.06 13.21 -0.82
N TYR A 179 7.86 12.89 -1.29
CA TYR A 179 7.36 11.52 -1.39
C TYR A 179 7.89 10.82 -2.65
N ASP A 180 7.64 11.42 -3.82
CA ASP A 180 7.93 10.81 -5.10
C ASP A 180 9.43 10.51 -5.26
N GLU A 181 10.29 11.49 -5.00
CA GLU A 181 11.75 11.32 -5.09
C GLU A 181 12.31 10.42 -3.98
N SER A 182 11.73 10.44 -2.78
CA SER A 182 12.17 9.52 -1.72
C SER A 182 11.98 8.06 -2.12
N LYS A 183 10.86 7.71 -2.77
CA LYS A 183 10.60 6.36 -3.26
C LYS A 183 11.57 5.99 -4.38
N ARG A 184 11.90 6.92 -5.28
CA ARG A 184 12.90 6.72 -6.35
C ARG A 184 14.29 6.47 -5.77
N VAL A 185 14.72 7.23 -4.77
CA VAL A 185 16.00 6.99 -4.06
C VAL A 185 15.98 5.65 -3.32
N GLY A 186 14.86 5.27 -2.70
CA GLY A 186 14.69 3.96 -2.07
C GLY A 186 14.91 2.81 -3.06
N GLU A 187 14.34 2.89 -4.27
CA GLU A 187 14.60 1.90 -5.33
C GLU A 187 16.08 1.88 -5.75
N THR A 188 16.72 3.04 -5.83
CA THR A 188 18.15 3.13 -6.14
C THR A 188 19.00 2.45 -5.07
N LEU A 189 18.67 2.62 -3.79
CA LEU A 189 19.32 1.91 -2.69
C LEU A 189 19.16 0.40 -2.82
N CYS A 190 17.96 -0.07 -3.11
CA CYS A 190 17.65 -1.48 -3.36
C CYS A 190 18.53 -2.04 -4.49
N TYR A 191 18.61 -1.34 -5.61
CA TYR A 191 19.46 -1.71 -6.74
C TYR A 191 20.94 -1.79 -6.34
N VAL A 192 21.45 -0.80 -5.60
CA VAL A 192 22.85 -0.78 -5.15
C VAL A 192 23.17 -1.93 -4.21
N PHE A 193 22.29 -2.21 -3.25
CA PHE A 193 22.50 -3.32 -2.29
C PHE A 193 22.44 -4.68 -2.97
N HIS A 194 21.54 -4.87 -3.92
CA HIS A 194 21.46 -6.08 -4.72
C HIS A 194 22.76 -6.29 -5.50
N ASN A 195 23.18 -5.30 -6.31
CA ASN A 195 24.29 -5.47 -7.24
C ASN A 195 25.67 -5.48 -6.55
N LYS A 196 25.84 -4.70 -5.45
CA LYS A 196 27.12 -4.60 -4.77
C LYS A 196 27.32 -5.68 -3.71
N PHE A 197 26.27 -6.06 -3.00
CA PHE A 197 26.36 -6.94 -1.84
C PHE A 197 25.62 -8.27 -2.01
N GLY A 198 24.93 -8.49 -3.13
CA GLY A 198 24.17 -9.72 -3.37
C GLY A 198 22.91 -9.86 -2.51
N THR A 199 22.46 -8.78 -1.86
CA THR A 199 21.25 -8.82 -1.03
C THR A 199 20.05 -9.21 -1.90
N ALA A 200 19.24 -10.17 -1.46
CA ALA A 200 18.05 -10.61 -2.17
C ALA A 200 16.93 -9.57 -2.01
N VAL A 201 16.84 -8.62 -2.93
CA VAL A 201 15.91 -7.49 -2.87
C VAL A 201 14.82 -7.62 -3.91
N ASN A 202 13.57 -7.34 -3.53
CA ASN A 202 12.47 -7.09 -4.46
C ASN A 202 11.84 -5.71 -4.16
N THR A 203 11.25 -5.11 -5.18
CA THR A 203 10.54 -3.85 -5.05
C THR A 203 9.11 -3.99 -5.54
N ILE A 204 8.16 -3.48 -4.78
CA ILE A 204 6.73 -3.42 -5.13
C ILE A 204 6.37 -1.97 -5.44
N ARG A 205 5.65 -1.74 -6.54
CA ARG A 205 5.02 -0.47 -6.90
C ARG A 205 3.49 -0.63 -6.82
N PRO A 206 2.87 -0.33 -5.68
CA PRO A 206 1.42 -0.39 -5.53
C PRO A 206 0.70 0.64 -6.39
N PHE A 207 -0.47 0.26 -6.97
CA PHE A 207 -1.34 1.16 -7.73
C PHE A 207 -2.71 1.26 -7.07
N ASN A 208 -3.03 2.44 -6.52
CA ASN A 208 -4.34 2.85 -5.97
C ASN A 208 -5.07 1.74 -5.19
N VAL A 209 -4.39 1.18 -4.21
CA VAL A 209 -4.96 0.17 -3.31
C VAL A 209 -6.01 0.80 -2.41
N PHE A 210 -7.16 0.15 -2.28
CA PHE A 210 -8.25 0.58 -1.41
C PHE A 210 -8.94 -0.60 -0.73
N GLY A 211 -9.58 -0.33 0.39
CA GLY A 211 -10.36 -1.31 1.13
C GLY A 211 -10.62 -0.90 2.57
N PRO A 212 -11.33 -1.74 3.33
CA PRO A 212 -11.51 -1.55 4.78
C PRO A 212 -10.19 -1.24 5.47
N GLY A 213 -10.25 -0.39 6.50
CA GLY A 213 -9.06 0.03 7.23
C GLY A 213 -8.37 1.30 6.72
N MET A 214 -8.77 1.86 5.60
CA MET A 214 -8.37 3.23 5.25
C MET A 214 -8.96 4.20 6.26
N GLN A 215 -8.15 5.18 6.70
CA GLN A 215 -8.61 6.17 7.64
C GLN A 215 -9.57 7.16 6.98
N GLU A 216 -10.61 7.58 7.70
CA GLU A 216 -11.55 8.59 7.23
C GLU A 216 -10.85 9.90 6.87
N THR A 217 -9.84 10.29 7.67
CA THR A 217 -8.99 11.46 7.44
C THR A 217 -7.95 11.29 6.33
N ASP A 218 -7.96 10.17 5.61
CA ASP A 218 -7.14 10.01 4.42
C ASP A 218 -7.79 10.75 3.24
N TYR A 219 -7.16 11.81 2.79
CA TYR A 219 -7.69 12.69 1.74
C TYR A 219 -7.71 12.08 0.33
N ARG A 220 -7.36 10.80 0.17
CA ARG A 220 -7.54 10.11 -1.11
C ARG A 220 -9.03 9.98 -1.45
N VAL A 221 -9.31 9.81 -2.74
CA VAL A 221 -10.67 9.93 -3.29
C VAL A 221 -11.71 9.03 -2.61
N LEU A 222 -11.43 7.74 -2.40
CA LEU A 222 -12.43 6.82 -1.87
C LEU A 222 -12.77 7.04 -0.39
N PRO A 223 -11.80 7.22 0.55
CA PRO A 223 -12.12 7.62 1.91
C PRO A 223 -12.89 8.94 1.98
N ASN A 224 -12.47 9.94 1.21
CA ASN A 224 -13.16 11.23 1.17
C ASN A 224 -14.62 11.09 0.69
N PHE A 225 -14.84 10.32 -0.39
CA PHE A 225 -16.18 10.07 -0.89
C PHE A 225 -17.03 9.32 0.13
N ALA A 226 -16.49 8.28 0.77
CA ALA A 226 -17.20 7.50 1.78
C ALA A 226 -17.63 8.38 2.98
N SER A 227 -16.75 9.23 3.49
CA SER A 227 -17.08 10.17 4.58
C SER A 227 -18.17 11.17 4.19
N ARG A 228 -18.08 11.76 2.99
CA ARG A 228 -19.12 12.67 2.48
C ARG A 228 -20.46 11.99 2.26
N ILE A 229 -20.45 10.75 1.78
CA ILE A 229 -21.67 9.93 1.65
C ILE A 229 -22.30 9.70 3.02
N LYS A 230 -21.49 9.39 4.04
CA LYS A 230 -21.91 9.18 5.42
C LYS A 230 -22.54 10.43 6.02
N SER A 231 -21.95 11.60 5.80
CA SER A 231 -22.46 12.90 6.29
C SER A 231 -23.57 13.50 5.42
N GLY A 232 -23.93 12.87 4.30
CA GLY A 232 -24.94 13.40 3.37
C GLY A 232 -24.49 14.65 2.60
N GLN A 233 -23.18 14.93 2.58
CA GLN A 233 -22.60 16.06 1.85
C GLN A 233 -22.38 15.72 0.37
N PRO A 234 -22.39 16.71 -0.54
CA PRO A 234 -22.02 16.49 -1.94
C PRO A 234 -20.56 16.01 -2.04
N LEU A 235 -20.28 15.08 -2.98
CA LEU A 235 -18.89 14.72 -3.29
C LEU A 235 -18.17 15.91 -3.93
N HIS A 236 -16.86 16.04 -3.64
CA HIS A 236 -16.02 17.02 -4.31
C HIS A 236 -15.19 16.35 -5.41
N ILE A 237 -15.41 16.76 -6.65
CA ILE A 237 -14.62 16.35 -7.80
C ILE A 237 -13.69 17.50 -8.17
N TYR A 238 -12.39 17.32 -8.00
CA TYR A 238 -11.42 18.35 -8.29
C TYR A 238 -11.08 18.42 -9.78
N GLY A 239 -10.93 19.61 -10.31
CA GLY A 239 -10.60 19.87 -11.72
C GLY A 239 -11.74 19.49 -12.66
N SER A 240 -11.46 18.87 -13.81
CA SER A 240 -12.47 18.48 -14.79
C SER A 240 -13.21 17.17 -14.45
N GLY A 241 -12.67 16.36 -13.53
CA GLY A 241 -13.17 15.02 -13.26
C GLY A 241 -12.84 13.98 -14.35
N ASN A 242 -12.10 14.37 -15.40
CA ASN A 242 -11.76 13.50 -16.54
C ASN A 242 -10.46 12.70 -16.31
N GLN A 243 -9.67 13.02 -15.29
CA GLN A 243 -8.49 12.26 -14.94
C GLN A 243 -8.86 10.81 -14.63
N THR A 244 -8.12 9.86 -15.20
CA THR A 244 -8.45 8.44 -15.07
C THR A 244 -7.57 7.73 -14.06
N ARG A 245 -8.17 6.78 -13.38
CA ARG A 245 -7.48 5.90 -12.40
C ARG A 245 -7.95 4.48 -12.57
N THR A 246 -7.13 3.57 -12.14
CA THR A 246 -7.52 2.20 -11.82
C THR A 246 -7.50 2.01 -10.30
N PHE A 247 -8.29 1.10 -9.79
CA PHE A 247 -8.39 0.83 -8.36
C PHE A 247 -8.19 -0.66 -8.10
N CYS A 248 -7.34 -1.00 -7.13
CA CYS A 248 -7.08 -2.38 -6.74
C CYS A 248 -7.65 -2.63 -5.35
N TYR A 249 -8.57 -3.58 -5.24
CA TYR A 249 -9.08 -3.94 -3.91
C TYR A 249 -7.99 -4.59 -3.07
N ILE A 250 -8.07 -4.38 -1.77
CA ILE A 250 -7.01 -4.72 -0.82
C ILE A 250 -6.65 -6.21 -0.83
N THR A 251 -7.61 -7.12 -1.04
CA THR A 251 -7.30 -8.56 -1.05
C THR A 251 -6.41 -8.94 -2.21
N ASP A 252 -6.70 -8.44 -3.41
CA ASP A 252 -5.85 -8.64 -4.58
C ASP A 252 -4.46 -8.02 -4.38
N ALA A 253 -4.41 -6.79 -3.87
CA ALA A 253 -3.15 -6.10 -3.64
C ALA A 253 -2.27 -6.86 -2.64
N MET A 254 -2.82 -7.27 -1.49
CA MET A 254 -2.10 -8.01 -0.46
C MET A 254 -1.60 -9.35 -0.96
N LEU A 255 -2.42 -10.06 -1.75
CA LEU A 255 -1.99 -11.29 -2.41
C LEU A 255 -0.77 -11.03 -3.31
N GLY A 256 -0.82 -10.01 -4.17
CA GLY A 256 0.30 -9.62 -5.02
C GLY A 256 1.57 -9.24 -4.23
N PHE A 257 1.41 -8.57 -3.09
CA PHE A 257 2.51 -8.20 -2.22
C PHE A 257 3.17 -9.43 -1.59
N LEU A 258 2.38 -10.33 -1.03
CA LEU A 258 2.89 -11.56 -0.40
C LEU A 258 3.51 -12.52 -1.42
N LEU A 259 2.92 -12.64 -2.62
CA LEU A 259 3.54 -13.39 -3.72
C LEU A 259 4.90 -12.79 -4.12
N THR A 260 5.03 -11.44 -4.13
CA THR A 260 6.32 -10.79 -4.38
C THR A 260 7.33 -11.10 -3.27
N VAL A 261 6.92 -11.08 -2.00
CA VAL A 261 7.78 -11.45 -0.86
C VAL A 261 8.31 -12.87 -1.01
N LEU A 262 7.46 -13.81 -1.40
CA LEU A 262 7.80 -15.24 -1.47
C LEU A 262 8.51 -15.62 -2.78
N LEU A 263 7.95 -15.20 -3.91
CA LEU A 263 8.29 -15.73 -5.24
C LEU A 263 9.04 -14.72 -6.13
N GLY A 264 9.11 -13.44 -5.74
CA GLY A 264 9.74 -12.40 -6.56
C GLY A 264 11.20 -12.76 -6.90
N VAL A 265 11.62 -12.58 -8.13
CA VAL A 265 13.01 -12.80 -8.53
C VAL A 265 13.89 -11.72 -7.92
N PRO A 266 14.99 -12.05 -7.21
CA PRO A 266 15.86 -11.04 -6.61
C PRO A 266 16.38 -10.03 -7.64
N GLY A 267 16.32 -8.75 -7.28
CA GLY A 267 16.67 -7.62 -8.16
C GLY A 267 15.48 -7.06 -8.95
N GLU A 268 14.34 -7.76 -8.98
CA GLU A 268 13.19 -7.37 -9.80
C GLU A 268 12.21 -6.45 -9.08
N ILE A 269 11.54 -5.62 -9.90
CA ILE A 269 10.50 -4.67 -9.51
C ILE A 269 9.18 -5.14 -10.07
N TYR A 270 8.09 -5.04 -9.31
CA TYR A 270 6.76 -5.47 -9.73
C TYR A 270 5.70 -4.39 -9.52
N ASN A 271 4.96 -4.08 -10.59
CA ASN A 271 3.73 -3.33 -10.48
C ASN A 271 2.63 -4.25 -9.92
N ILE A 272 2.02 -3.85 -8.81
CA ILE A 272 0.90 -4.57 -8.20
C ILE A 272 -0.32 -3.64 -8.19
N GLY A 273 -1.37 -4.06 -8.88
CA GLY A 273 -2.60 -3.29 -9.03
C GLY A 273 -3.58 -3.99 -9.95
N ASN A 274 -4.77 -3.43 -10.12
CA ASN A 274 -5.73 -3.90 -11.09
C ASN A 274 -5.74 -2.95 -12.30
N PRO A 275 -5.42 -3.40 -13.52
CA PRO A 275 -5.43 -2.54 -14.71
C PRO A 275 -6.83 -2.20 -15.23
N LYS A 276 -7.90 -2.81 -14.67
CA LYS A 276 -9.27 -2.68 -15.16
C LYS A 276 -10.29 -2.53 -14.03
N PRO A 277 -11.31 -1.69 -14.22
CA PRO A 277 -11.44 -0.70 -15.31
C PRO A 277 -10.51 0.50 -15.07
N GLU A 278 -10.00 1.14 -16.15
CA GLU A 278 -9.49 2.50 -16.08
C GLU A 278 -10.69 3.44 -16.27
N ILE A 279 -11.03 4.22 -15.24
CA ILE A 279 -12.23 5.06 -15.23
C ILE A 279 -11.92 6.47 -14.80
N CYS A 280 -12.71 7.44 -15.26
CA CYS A 280 -12.65 8.81 -14.78
C CYS A 280 -13.41 8.98 -13.44
N LEU A 281 -13.19 10.09 -12.74
CA LEU A 281 -13.87 10.33 -11.46
C LEU A 281 -15.39 10.43 -11.59
N LEU A 282 -15.88 10.96 -12.70
CA LEU A 282 -17.34 11.03 -12.97
C LEU A 282 -17.95 9.62 -13.14
N ASP A 283 -17.25 8.71 -13.79
CA ASP A 283 -17.70 7.32 -13.90
C ASP A 283 -17.55 6.56 -12.58
N LEU A 284 -16.56 6.91 -11.75
CA LEU A 284 -16.46 6.37 -10.38
C LEU A 284 -17.70 6.76 -9.55
N VAL A 285 -18.20 8.00 -9.67
CA VAL A 285 -19.45 8.40 -8.99
C VAL A 285 -20.62 7.54 -9.44
N LYS A 286 -20.76 7.27 -10.76
CA LYS A 286 -21.82 6.38 -11.28
C LYS A 286 -21.71 4.96 -10.72
N GLN A 287 -20.48 4.41 -10.66
CA GLN A 287 -20.26 3.08 -10.05
C GLN A 287 -20.69 3.06 -8.58
N ILE A 288 -20.40 4.13 -7.83
CA ILE A 288 -20.82 4.27 -6.41
C ILE A 288 -22.35 4.38 -6.33
N GLU A 289 -23.00 5.14 -7.21
CA GLU A 289 -24.47 5.23 -7.30
C GLU A 289 -25.12 3.86 -7.56
N ASP A 290 -24.56 3.08 -8.47
CA ASP A 290 -25.03 1.72 -8.80
C ASP A 290 -24.90 0.79 -7.59
N VAL A 291 -23.78 0.84 -6.87
CA VAL A 291 -23.56 0.05 -5.65
C VAL A 291 -24.52 0.42 -4.54
N LEU A 292 -24.79 1.72 -4.35
CA LEU A 292 -25.66 2.22 -3.28
C LEU A 292 -27.16 2.24 -3.65
N GLY A 293 -27.52 2.01 -4.93
CA GLY A 293 -28.88 2.02 -5.41
C GLY A 293 -29.54 3.41 -5.32
N ARG A 294 -28.77 4.50 -5.25
CA ARG A 294 -29.29 5.87 -5.12
C ARG A 294 -28.38 6.89 -5.79
N LYS A 295 -28.96 8.01 -6.23
CA LYS A 295 -28.20 9.15 -6.74
C LYS A 295 -27.43 9.88 -5.66
N ILE A 296 -26.22 10.36 -6.01
CA ILE A 296 -25.33 11.10 -5.14
C ILE A 296 -25.10 12.48 -5.72
N LYS A 297 -25.23 13.50 -4.88
CA LYS A 297 -24.89 14.87 -5.27
C LYS A 297 -23.37 15.00 -5.33
N TYR A 298 -22.87 15.75 -6.30
CA TYR A 298 -21.46 16.12 -6.40
C TYR A 298 -21.29 17.53 -6.95
N ASP A 299 -20.21 18.16 -6.59
CA ASP A 299 -19.78 19.45 -7.08
C ASP A 299 -18.42 19.29 -7.78
N ILE A 300 -18.29 19.89 -8.96
CA ILE A 300 -17.02 20.02 -9.65
C ILE A 300 -16.41 21.33 -9.16
N ILE A 301 -15.23 21.24 -8.49
CA ILE A 301 -14.58 22.38 -7.86
C ILE A 301 -13.12 22.47 -8.31
N GLU A 302 -12.56 23.66 -8.22
CA GLU A 302 -11.14 23.86 -8.48
C GLU A 302 -10.29 23.17 -7.41
N TYR A 303 -9.06 22.80 -7.78
CA TYR A 303 -8.10 22.28 -6.81
C TYR A 303 -7.82 23.39 -5.77
N PRO A 304 -7.91 23.09 -4.46
CA PRO A 304 -7.48 24.04 -3.47
C PRO A 304 -5.97 24.30 -3.59
N ASP A 305 -5.51 25.52 -3.26
CA ASP A 305 -4.08 25.87 -3.27
C ASP A 305 -3.21 24.88 -2.47
N SER A 306 -3.84 24.24 -1.51
CA SER A 306 -3.23 23.19 -0.70
C SER A 306 -3.11 21.84 -1.41
N TYR A 307 -3.74 21.63 -2.57
CA TYR A 307 -3.64 20.37 -3.29
C TYR A 307 -2.31 20.28 -4.05
N PRO A 308 -1.66 19.12 -4.09
CA PRO A 308 -0.40 19.00 -4.82
C PRO A 308 -0.60 19.31 -6.29
N ALA A 309 0.18 20.24 -6.83
CA ALA A 309 0.35 20.40 -8.26
C ALA A 309 0.91 19.10 -8.86
N ASP A 310 0.78 18.90 -10.16
CA ASP A 310 1.30 17.74 -10.90
C ASP A 310 0.57 16.41 -10.62
N GLU A 311 -0.73 16.46 -10.32
CA GLU A 311 -1.54 15.25 -10.29
C GLU A 311 -1.58 14.59 -11.69
N PRO A 312 -1.21 13.30 -11.83
CA PRO A 312 -1.20 12.64 -13.13
C PRO A 312 -2.57 12.60 -13.79
N ASP A 313 -2.62 12.80 -15.12
CA ASP A 313 -3.86 12.67 -15.89
C ASP A 313 -4.35 11.23 -15.92
N ARG A 314 -3.42 10.27 -16.07
CA ARG A 314 -3.72 8.84 -16.15
C ARG A 314 -2.81 8.03 -15.23
N ARG A 315 -3.39 7.01 -14.58
CA ARG A 315 -2.63 6.05 -13.80
C ARG A 315 -3.22 4.65 -13.93
N CYS A 316 -2.54 3.82 -14.73
CA CYS A 316 -2.93 2.44 -15.00
C CYS A 316 -1.66 1.56 -15.05
N PRO A 317 -1.59 0.45 -14.28
CA PRO A 317 -0.42 -0.43 -14.27
C PRO A 317 -0.40 -1.38 -15.46
N ASP A 318 0.79 -1.65 -15.99
CA ASP A 318 1.05 -2.87 -16.71
C ASP A 318 1.50 -3.94 -15.69
N ILE A 319 0.72 -4.99 -15.53
CA ILE A 319 0.97 -6.08 -14.56
C ILE A 319 1.45 -7.37 -15.21
N ARG A 320 1.78 -7.36 -16.50
CA ARG A 320 2.16 -8.58 -17.24
C ARG A 320 3.34 -9.30 -16.60
N LYS A 321 4.31 -8.56 -16.06
CA LYS A 321 5.46 -9.13 -15.38
C LYS A 321 5.06 -9.86 -14.09
N ALA A 322 4.27 -9.22 -13.24
CA ALA A 322 3.75 -9.85 -12.02
C ALA A 322 2.89 -11.08 -12.34
N ASN A 323 2.07 -11.01 -13.40
CA ASN A 323 1.30 -12.16 -13.86
C ASN A 323 2.20 -13.34 -14.29
N MET A 324 3.19 -13.09 -15.16
CA MET A 324 4.05 -14.15 -15.68
C MET A 324 4.99 -14.77 -14.63
N GLN A 325 5.53 -13.95 -13.71
CA GLN A 325 6.56 -14.41 -12.78
C GLN A 325 6.00 -14.82 -11.41
N LEU A 326 4.88 -14.24 -11.00
CA LEU A 326 4.29 -14.48 -9.67
C LEU A 326 2.92 -15.19 -9.75
N GLY A 327 2.34 -15.34 -10.93
CA GLY A 327 0.96 -15.80 -11.11
C GLY A 327 -0.08 -14.78 -10.62
N PHE A 328 0.32 -13.53 -10.39
CA PHE A 328 -0.57 -12.48 -9.87
C PHE A 328 -1.67 -12.12 -10.88
N GLN A 329 -2.92 -12.25 -10.46
CA GLN A 329 -4.11 -11.84 -11.22
C GLN A 329 -5.13 -11.25 -10.26
N PRO A 330 -5.48 -9.95 -10.37
CA PRO A 330 -6.57 -9.36 -9.59
C PRO A 330 -7.91 -9.99 -9.98
N LYS A 331 -8.73 -10.31 -8.99
CA LYS A 331 -10.01 -11.03 -9.15
C LYS A 331 -11.21 -10.21 -8.71
N VAL A 332 -11.02 -9.28 -7.78
CA VAL A 332 -12.12 -8.46 -7.26
C VAL A 332 -12.37 -7.31 -8.23
N ASP A 333 -13.56 -7.29 -8.84
CA ASP A 333 -13.97 -6.17 -9.68
C ASP A 333 -14.23 -4.91 -8.84
N LEU A 334 -14.27 -3.75 -9.52
CA LEU A 334 -14.41 -2.47 -8.84
C LEU A 334 -15.76 -2.36 -8.10
N GLY A 335 -16.84 -2.88 -8.66
CA GLY A 335 -18.19 -2.81 -8.05
C GLY A 335 -18.23 -3.59 -6.74
N GLU A 336 -17.72 -4.82 -6.73
CA GLU A 336 -17.64 -5.65 -5.53
C GLU A 336 -16.71 -5.01 -4.48
N GLY A 337 -15.53 -4.52 -4.89
CA GLY A 337 -14.61 -3.84 -3.97
C GLY A 337 -15.23 -2.58 -3.36
N LEU A 338 -15.92 -1.76 -4.15
CA LEU A 338 -16.64 -0.58 -3.66
C LEU A 338 -17.76 -0.96 -2.69
N LYS A 339 -18.51 -2.02 -3.00
CA LYS A 339 -19.59 -2.51 -2.11
C LYS A 339 -19.01 -2.90 -0.73
N ARG A 340 -17.96 -3.71 -0.68
CA ARG A 340 -17.32 -4.12 0.57
C ARG A 340 -16.79 -2.90 1.33
N PHE A 341 -16.05 -2.02 0.66
CA PHE A 341 -15.47 -0.83 1.27
C PHE A 341 -16.53 0.13 1.81
N LEU A 342 -17.55 0.49 1.01
CA LEU A 342 -18.58 1.45 1.42
C LEU A 342 -19.47 0.90 2.53
N THR A 343 -19.78 -0.41 2.52
CA THR A 343 -20.52 -1.05 3.60
C THR A 343 -19.75 -1.00 4.91
N TRP A 344 -18.44 -1.31 4.86
CA TRP A 344 -17.57 -1.21 6.02
C TRP A 344 -17.45 0.25 6.51
N ALA A 345 -17.19 1.20 5.60
CA ALA A 345 -17.03 2.61 5.94
C ALA A 345 -18.29 3.22 6.56
N ASP A 346 -19.48 2.81 6.10
CA ASP A 346 -20.74 3.25 6.71
C ASP A 346 -20.88 2.83 8.17
N GLY A 347 -20.32 1.67 8.55
CA GLY A 347 -20.29 1.20 9.95
C GLY A 347 -19.24 1.86 10.83
N VAL A 348 -18.14 2.40 10.23
CA VAL A 348 -16.93 2.81 10.96
C VAL A 348 -16.68 4.32 10.93
N TYR A 349 -16.95 4.98 9.78
CA TYR A 349 -16.72 6.41 9.63
C TYR A 349 -17.76 7.24 10.39
N THR A 350 -17.34 8.40 10.88
CA THR A 350 -18.20 9.35 11.59
C THR A 350 -18.89 10.34 10.66
N GLY A 351 -18.32 10.61 9.49
CA GLY A 351 -18.75 11.66 8.56
C GLY A 351 -18.26 13.05 8.98
N GLU A 352 -17.28 13.14 9.85
CA GLU A 352 -16.70 14.39 10.36
C GLU A 352 -15.41 14.75 9.60
N LEU A 353 -15.53 15.06 8.31
CA LEU A 353 -14.42 15.60 7.51
C LEU A 353 -14.49 17.10 7.37
#